data_4ca2690b80cc94b346e6967bf3076772
#
_entry.id   4ca2690b80cc94b346e6967bf3076772
#
_cell.length_a   1.000
_cell.length_b   1.000
_cell.length_c   1.000
_cell.angle_alpha   90.00
_cell.angle_beta   90.00
_cell.angle_gamma   90.00
#
_symmetry.space_group_name_H-M   'P 1'
#
loop_
_entity.id
_entity.type
_entity.pdbx_description
1 polymer ?
#
loop_
_entity_poly.entity_id
_entity_poly.type
_entity_poly.pdbx_seq_one_letter_code
_entity_poly.pdbx_strand_id
1 'polypeptide(L)'
;MYFFCALLWANNQDELIMDIEKSLMAICCWSGTVYDHGNSDMEAEIAAQVKSGKSKNEVLDHFVNTHGERVLAIPVATGFNLFAWLAPALIGLISIFIWFQYLKTPSTQKDLTRPQYSDIPHSDQIERELQELD
;
A
#
# COMPACT_ATOMS: atom_id res chain seq x y z
N MET A 1 8.02 31.78 34.71
CA MET A 1 8.61 30.57 34.10
C MET A 1 7.64 29.38 34.08
N TYR A 2 6.73 29.25 35.02
CA TYR A 2 5.72 28.15 35.05
C TYR A 2 4.61 28.27 33.98
N PHE A 3 4.22 29.47 33.59
CA PHE A 3 3.16 29.72 32.60
C PHE A 3 3.52 29.25 31.18
N PHE A 4 4.80 29.34 30.82
CA PHE A 4 5.28 28.90 29.50
C PHE A 4 5.33 27.38 29.38
N CYS A 5 5.60 26.67 30.48
CA CYS A 5 5.61 25.21 30.53
C CYS A 5 4.21 24.61 30.36
N ALA A 6 3.18 25.28 30.93
CA ALA A 6 1.78 24.83 30.81
C ALA A 6 1.23 24.95 29.39
N LEU A 7 1.65 25.96 28.61
CA LEU A 7 1.26 26.14 27.21
C LEU A 7 1.87 25.08 26.30
N LEU A 8 3.11 24.67 26.55
CA LEU A 8 3.76 23.59 25.80
C LEU A 8 3.11 22.22 26.05
N TRP A 9 2.64 21.99 27.28
CA TRP A 9 1.94 20.76 27.65
C TRP A 9 0.56 20.67 26.98
N ALA A 10 -0.20 21.77 26.96
CA ALA A 10 -1.50 21.82 26.33
C ALA A 10 -1.40 21.54 24.81
N ASN A 11 -0.45 22.17 24.14
CA ASN A 11 -0.23 21.98 22.69
C ASN A 11 0.15 20.54 22.35
N ASN A 12 0.90 19.85 23.21
CA ASN A 12 1.30 18.45 23.00
C ASN A 12 0.10 17.49 23.20
N GLN A 13 -0.83 17.81 24.12
CA GLN A 13 -2.02 16.98 24.33
C GLN A 13 -3.00 17.08 23.16
N ASP A 14 -3.22 18.27 22.61
CA ASP A 14 -4.12 18.48 21.47
C ASP A 14 -3.58 17.78 20.21
N GLU A 15 -2.27 17.81 19.98
CA GLU A 15 -1.61 17.10 18.90
C GLU A 15 -1.77 15.57 19.05
N LEU A 16 -1.61 15.07 20.28
CA LEU A 16 -1.80 13.65 20.59
C LEU A 16 -3.25 13.20 20.36
N ILE A 17 -4.23 14.00 20.80
CA ILE A 17 -5.66 13.73 20.58
C ILE A 17 -5.94 13.62 19.09
N MET A 18 -5.52 14.61 18.30
CA MET A 18 -5.69 14.63 16.84
C MET A 18 -5.04 13.42 16.15
N ASP A 19 -3.86 13.00 16.60
CA ASP A 19 -3.16 11.84 16.05
C ASP A 19 -3.90 10.52 16.35
N ILE A 20 -4.50 10.42 17.54
CA ILE A 20 -5.36 9.28 17.93
C ILE A 20 -6.65 9.28 17.08
N GLU A 21 -7.32 10.42 16.95
CA GLU A 21 -8.54 10.55 16.14
C GLU A 21 -8.34 10.16 14.68
N LYS A 22 -7.18 10.50 14.11
CA LYS A 22 -6.77 10.05 12.75
C LYS A 22 -6.47 8.56 12.66
N SER A 23 -6.16 7.94 13.77
CA SER A 23 -5.82 6.51 13.84
C SER A 23 -7.03 5.61 14.09
N LEU A 24 -8.18 6.18 14.46
CA LEU A 24 -9.41 5.46 14.80
C LEU A 24 -10.51 5.72 13.77
N MET A 25 -11.22 4.67 13.38
CA MET A 25 -12.42 4.75 12.56
C MET A 25 -13.63 5.18 13.38
N ALA A 26 -14.47 6.05 12.83
CA ALA A 26 -15.73 6.44 13.46
C ALA A 26 -16.71 5.24 13.46
N ILE A 27 -17.07 4.75 14.65
CA ILE A 27 -17.92 3.55 14.80
C ILE A 27 -19.35 3.76 14.34
N CYS A 28 -19.80 5.01 14.20
CA CYS A 28 -21.16 5.34 13.75
C CYS A 28 -21.45 4.90 12.31
N CYS A 29 -20.45 4.91 11.42
CA CYS A 29 -20.65 4.66 9.99
C CYS A 29 -19.53 3.83 9.33
N TRP A 30 -18.38 3.67 9.96
CA TRP A 30 -17.21 2.93 9.46
C TRP A 30 -16.68 3.42 8.08
N SER A 31 -16.94 4.69 7.73
CA SER A 31 -16.57 5.26 6.42
C SER A 31 -15.48 6.32 6.48
N GLY A 32 -14.98 6.66 7.66
CA GLY A 32 -13.93 7.66 7.85
C GLY A 32 -13.35 7.58 9.25
N THR A 33 -12.28 8.32 9.48
CA THR A 33 -11.68 8.43 10.82
C THR A 33 -12.55 9.29 11.74
N VAL A 34 -12.31 9.19 13.04
CA VAL A 34 -12.96 10.08 14.02
C VAL A 34 -12.68 11.54 13.69
N TYR A 35 -11.45 11.83 13.24
CA TYR A 35 -11.03 13.16 12.83
C TYR A 35 -11.79 13.71 11.61
N ASP A 36 -12.04 12.88 10.60
CA ASP A 36 -12.67 13.32 9.34
C ASP A 36 -14.20 13.40 9.44
N HIS A 37 -14.79 12.50 10.21
CA HIS A 37 -16.24 12.31 10.23
C HIS A 37 -16.91 12.90 11.46
N GLY A 38 -16.13 13.06 12.54
CA GLY A 38 -16.62 13.46 13.83
C GLY A 38 -17.41 12.34 14.55
N ASN A 39 -17.11 12.11 15.80
CA ASN A 39 -17.91 11.27 16.69
C ASN A 39 -17.71 11.80 18.11
N SER A 40 -18.64 12.61 18.56
CA SER A 40 -18.54 13.33 19.84
C SER A 40 -18.30 12.42 21.04
N ASP A 41 -18.83 11.19 21.01
CA ASP A 41 -18.67 10.25 22.12
C ASP A 41 -17.24 9.69 22.14
N MET A 42 -16.70 9.31 20.96
CA MET A 42 -15.32 8.85 20.85
C MET A 42 -14.32 9.99 21.14
N GLU A 43 -14.56 11.20 20.62
CA GLU A 43 -13.73 12.38 20.87
C GLU A 43 -13.63 12.69 22.35
N ALA A 44 -14.79 12.69 23.06
CA ALA A 44 -14.82 12.92 24.49
C ALA A 44 -14.07 11.84 25.27
N GLU A 45 -14.21 10.59 24.87
CA GLU A 45 -13.51 9.47 25.50
C GLU A 45 -12.00 9.52 25.26
N ILE A 46 -11.56 9.80 24.02
CA ILE A 46 -10.15 9.99 23.67
C ILE A 46 -9.55 11.13 24.53
N ALA A 47 -10.22 12.29 24.57
CA ALA A 47 -9.77 13.43 25.34
C ALA A 47 -9.68 13.13 26.82
N ALA A 48 -10.63 12.38 27.38
CA ALA A 48 -10.61 11.98 28.80
C ALA A 48 -9.42 11.06 29.12
N GLN A 49 -9.13 10.09 28.23
CA GLN A 49 -8.02 9.16 28.40
C GLN A 49 -6.66 9.85 28.27
N VAL A 50 -6.48 10.75 27.30
CA VAL A 50 -5.26 11.54 27.13
C VAL A 50 -5.05 12.47 28.33
N LYS A 51 -6.08 13.13 28.82
CA LYS A 51 -6.02 13.97 30.04
C LYS A 51 -5.65 13.16 31.27
N SER A 52 -6.00 11.89 31.33
CA SER A 52 -5.59 10.97 32.40
C SER A 52 -4.13 10.51 32.30
N GLY A 53 -3.41 10.94 31.27
CA GLY A 53 -1.99 10.66 31.07
C GLY A 53 -1.70 9.37 30.29
N LYS A 54 -2.70 8.78 29.63
CA LYS A 54 -2.48 7.60 28.79
C LYS A 54 -1.75 7.95 27.50
N SER A 55 -0.90 7.03 27.09
CA SER A 55 -0.20 7.11 25.80
C SER A 55 -1.11 6.73 24.62
N LYS A 56 -0.73 7.10 23.41
CA LYS A 56 -1.45 6.72 22.19
C LYS A 56 -1.76 5.21 22.13
N ASN A 57 -0.77 4.36 22.39
CA ASN A 57 -0.97 2.91 22.30
C ASN A 57 -1.98 2.39 23.31
N GLU A 58 -1.95 2.89 24.54
CA GLU A 58 -2.92 2.51 25.58
C GLU A 58 -4.35 2.91 25.22
N VAL A 59 -4.52 4.08 24.58
CA VAL A 59 -5.83 4.53 24.09
C VAL A 59 -6.29 3.67 22.92
N LEU A 60 -5.42 3.41 21.94
CA LEU A 60 -5.76 2.54 20.82
C LEU A 60 -6.11 1.11 21.27
N ASP A 61 -5.34 0.54 22.20
CA ASP A 61 -5.60 -0.79 22.77
C ASP A 61 -6.95 -0.85 23.48
N HIS A 62 -7.32 0.23 24.19
CA HIS A 62 -8.63 0.31 24.82
C HIS A 62 -9.77 0.23 23.80
N PHE A 63 -9.69 0.99 22.70
CA PHE A 63 -10.70 0.95 21.63
C PHE A 63 -10.69 -0.38 20.87
N VAL A 64 -9.52 -0.99 20.65
CA VAL A 64 -9.41 -2.32 20.04
C VAL A 64 -10.06 -3.40 20.92
N ASN A 65 -9.85 -3.34 22.24
CA ASN A 65 -10.46 -4.29 23.17
C ASN A 65 -11.99 -4.15 23.25
N THR A 66 -12.51 -2.95 23.02
CA THR A 66 -13.95 -2.65 23.11
C THR A 66 -14.67 -2.92 21.78
N HIS A 67 -14.08 -2.53 20.65
CA HIS A 67 -14.73 -2.54 19.33
C HIS A 67 -14.08 -3.51 18.32
N GLY A 68 -12.98 -4.16 18.71
CA GLY A 68 -12.17 -5.03 17.83
C GLY A 68 -11.20 -4.26 16.93
N GLU A 69 -10.32 -4.98 16.25
CA GLU A 69 -9.27 -4.39 15.40
C GLU A 69 -9.80 -3.53 14.23
N ARG A 70 -11.07 -3.69 13.85
CA ARG A 70 -11.73 -2.87 12.81
C ARG A 70 -11.76 -1.38 13.14
N VAL A 71 -11.65 -1.02 14.41
CA VAL A 71 -11.64 0.38 14.83
C VAL A 71 -10.36 1.11 14.43
N LEU A 72 -9.31 0.39 14.09
CA LEU A 72 -8.06 0.98 13.63
C LEU A 72 -8.14 1.36 12.15
N ALA A 73 -7.80 2.62 11.83
CA ALA A 73 -7.72 3.11 10.46
C ALA A 73 -6.58 2.44 9.67
N ILE A 74 -5.51 2.04 10.38
CA ILE A 74 -4.37 1.30 9.82
C ILE A 74 -4.24 -0.01 10.59
N PRO A 75 -4.29 -1.17 9.94
CA PRO A 75 -4.14 -2.46 10.61
C PRO A 75 -2.78 -2.57 11.28
N VAL A 76 -2.74 -3.06 12.51
CA VAL A 76 -1.48 -3.35 13.20
C VAL A 76 -0.71 -4.48 12.49
N ALA A 77 0.62 -4.33 12.41
CA ALA A 77 1.50 -5.31 11.76
C ALA A 77 1.78 -6.50 12.70
N THR A 78 0.73 -7.14 13.21
CA THR A 78 0.83 -8.30 14.12
C THR A 78 -0.07 -9.43 13.62
N GLY A 79 0.27 -10.66 13.98
CA GLY A 79 -0.51 -11.84 13.62
C GLY A 79 -0.74 -11.96 12.11
N PHE A 80 -1.99 -12.23 11.72
CA PHE A 80 -2.37 -12.35 10.30
C PHE A 80 -2.19 -11.05 9.50
N ASN A 81 -2.36 -9.89 10.14
CA ASN A 81 -2.20 -8.59 9.48
C ASN A 81 -0.77 -8.33 9.00
N LEU A 82 0.23 -9.04 9.54
CA LEU A 82 1.62 -8.96 9.06
C LEU A 82 1.74 -9.30 7.57
N PHE A 83 0.89 -10.21 7.05
CA PHE A 83 0.89 -10.55 5.63
C PHE A 83 0.49 -9.38 4.74
N ALA A 84 -0.35 -8.46 5.21
CA ALA A 84 -0.71 -7.24 4.47
C ALA A 84 0.52 -6.36 4.18
N TRP A 85 1.53 -6.42 5.06
CA TRP A 85 2.78 -5.66 4.92
C TRP A 85 3.87 -6.45 4.21
N LEU A 86 3.95 -7.75 4.45
CA LEU A 86 4.97 -8.61 3.84
C LEU A 86 4.67 -8.95 2.38
N ALA A 87 3.39 -9.13 2.01
CA ALA A 87 3.02 -9.55 0.67
C ALA A 87 3.53 -8.59 -0.44
N PRO A 88 3.34 -7.27 -0.37
CA PRO A 88 3.86 -6.36 -1.40
C PRO A 88 5.39 -6.37 -1.46
N ALA A 89 6.07 -6.52 -0.33
CA ALA A 89 7.53 -6.60 -0.30
C ALA A 89 8.04 -7.89 -0.98
N LEU A 90 7.40 -9.03 -0.71
CA LEU A 90 7.75 -10.30 -1.36
C LEU A 90 7.49 -10.28 -2.86
N ILE A 91 6.35 -9.72 -3.29
CA ILE A 91 6.03 -9.56 -4.72
C ILE A 91 7.08 -8.68 -5.40
N GLY A 92 7.48 -7.59 -4.76
CA GLY A 92 8.54 -6.72 -5.26
C GLY A 92 9.88 -7.44 -5.42
N LEU A 93 10.30 -8.22 -4.43
CA LEU A 93 11.53 -9.00 -4.48
C LEU A 93 11.50 -10.07 -5.58
N ILE A 94 10.38 -10.80 -5.72
CA ILE A 94 10.19 -11.80 -6.77
C ILE A 94 10.26 -11.14 -8.15
N SER A 95 9.63 -9.99 -8.31
CA SER A 95 9.63 -9.24 -9.58
C SER A 95 11.04 -8.79 -9.98
N ILE A 96 11.81 -8.27 -9.03
CA ILE A 96 13.22 -7.89 -9.24
C ILE A 96 14.05 -9.12 -9.59
N PHE A 97 13.84 -10.24 -8.91
CA PHE A 97 14.57 -11.49 -9.19
C PHE A 97 14.29 -12.00 -10.61
N ILE A 98 13.02 -12.03 -11.03
CA ILE A 98 12.63 -12.43 -12.38
C ILE A 98 13.25 -11.48 -13.42
N TRP A 99 13.20 -10.18 -13.16
CA TRP A 99 13.80 -9.18 -14.05
C TRP A 99 15.31 -9.37 -14.19
N PHE A 100 16.01 -9.64 -13.10
CA PHE A 100 17.45 -9.96 -13.11
C PHE A 100 17.76 -11.24 -13.91
N GLN A 101 16.93 -12.26 -13.76
CA GLN A 101 17.06 -13.52 -14.53
C GLN A 101 16.84 -13.26 -16.01
N TYR A 102 15.82 -12.44 -16.34
CA TYR A 102 15.54 -12.08 -17.73
C TYR A 102 16.72 -11.33 -18.38
N LEU A 103 17.35 -10.41 -17.65
CA LEU A 103 18.53 -9.67 -18.14
C LEU A 103 19.77 -10.56 -18.29
N LYS A 104 19.92 -11.60 -17.46
CA LYS A 104 21.04 -12.54 -17.52
C LYS A 104 20.87 -13.64 -18.59
N THR A 105 19.64 -13.90 -19.00
CA THR A 105 19.39 -14.85 -20.07
C THR A 105 19.90 -14.19 -21.35
N PRO A 106 21.02 -14.68 -21.96
CA PRO A 106 21.39 -14.21 -23.26
C PRO A 106 20.18 -14.47 -24.16
N SER A 107 19.69 -13.42 -24.81
CA SER A 107 18.72 -13.62 -25.88
C SER A 107 19.39 -14.56 -26.88
N THR A 108 19.07 -15.84 -26.77
CA THR A 108 19.22 -16.72 -27.90
C THR A 108 18.27 -16.09 -28.90
N GLN A 109 18.81 -15.17 -29.70
CA GLN A 109 18.23 -14.70 -30.90
C GLN A 109 18.00 -16.01 -31.65
N LYS A 110 16.80 -16.58 -31.47
CA LYS A 110 16.31 -17.61 -32.35
C LYS A 110 16.43 -16.93 -33.66
N ASP A 111 17.53 -17.27 -34.35
CA ASP A 111 17.74 -16.88 -35.72
C ASP A 111 16.43 -17.32 -36.38
N LEU A 112 15.50 -16.39 -36.50
CA LEU A 112 14.41 -16.50 -37.43
C LEU A 112 15.15 -16.49 -38.73
N THR A 113 15.69 -17.68 -39.05
CA THR A 113 16.19 -17.97 -40.37
C THR A 113 15.06 -17.47 -41.24
N ARG A 114 15.25 -16.29 -41.78
CA ARG A 114 14.40 -15.73 -42.83
C ARG A 114 14.18 -16.89 -43.74
N PRO A 115 12.96 -17.42 -43.92
CA PRO A 115 12.77 -18.58 -44.78
C PRO A 115 13.51 -18.27 -46.04
N GLN A 116 14.53 -19.10 -46.29
CA GLN A 116 15.41 -18.88 -47.45
C GLN A 116 14.43 -18.85 -48.61
N TYR A 117 14.46 -17.79 -49.41
CA TYR A 117 13.51 -17.53 -50.49
C TYR A 117 13.35 -18.76 -51.43
N SER A 118 14.36 -19.62 -51.49
CA SER A 118 14.36 -20.90 -52.20
C SER A 118 13.40 -21.97 -51.64
N ASP A 119 12.83 -21.76 -50.46
CA ASP A 119 11.95 -22.76 -49.80
C ASP A 119 10.43 -22.38 -49.93
N ILE A 120 10.13 -21.33 -50.69
CA ILE A 120 8.77 -20.94 -51.01
C ILE A 120 8.33 -21.73 -52.24
N PRO A 121 7.32 -22.62 -52.13
CA PRO A 121 6.80 -23.34 -53.30
C PRO A 121 6.30 -22.30 -54.32
N HIS A 122 6.77 -22.47 -55.57
CA HIS A 122 6.44 -21.58 -56.69
C HIS A 122 7.19 -20.21 -56.70
N SER A 123 8.35 -20.09 -56.07
CA SER A 123 9.19 -18.87 -56.12
C SER A 123 9.48 -18.46 -57.58
N ASP A 124 9.76 -19.42 -58.48
CA ASP A 124 10.05 -19.17 -59.90
C ASP A 124 8.85 -18.68 -60.72
N GLN A 125 7.64 -18.97 -60.28
CA GLN A 125 6.43 -18.42 -60.87
C GLN A 125 6.21 -16.97 -60.46
N ILE A 126 6.43 -16.67 -59.18
CA ILE A 126 6.32 -15.32 -58.61
C ILE A 126 7.33 -14.38 -59.29
N GLU A 127 8.57 -14.82 -59.50
CA GLU A 127 9.57 -14.00 -60.17
C GLU A 127 9.20 -13.71 -61.64
N ARG A 128 8.63 -14.67 -62.37
CA ARG A 128 8.17 -14.46 -63.74
C ARG A 128 7.02 -13.48 -63.85
N GLU A 129 6.05 -13.59 -62.92
CA GLU A 129 4.92 -12.66 -62.87
C GLU A 129 5.36 -11.23 -62.50
N LEU A 130 6.35 -11.08 -61.63
CA LEU A 130 6.91 -9.78 -61.30
C LEU A 130 7.68 -9.14 -62.49
N GLN A 131 8.35 -9.95 -63.33
CA GLN A 131 9.06 -9.47 -64.53
C GLN A 131 8.10 -9.08 -65.66
N GLU A 132 6.89 -9.63 -65.72
CA GLU A 132 5.87 -9.23 -66.71
C GLU A 132 5.16 -7.91 -66.35
N LEU A 133 5.31 -7.43 -65.09
CA LEU A 133 4.66 -6.20 -64.60
C LEU A 133 5.57 -4.95 -64.70
N ASP A 134 6.84 -5.09 -65.09
CA ASP A 134 7.79 -4.01 -65.30
C ASP A 134 7.92 -3.71 -66.81
#